data_f8d31e1e13985208d4fcd2570aafce36
#
_entry.id   f8d31e1e13985208d4fcd2570aafce36
#
_cell.length_a   1.000
_cell.length_b   1.000
_cell.length_c   1.000
_cell.angle_alpha   90.00
_cell.angle_beta   90.00
_cell.angle_gamma   90.00
#
_symmetry.space_group_name_H-M   'P 1'
#
loop_
_entity.id
_entity.type
_entity.pdbx_description
1 polymer ?
#
loop_
_entity_poly.entity_id
_entity_poly.type
_entity_poly.pdbx_seq_one_letter_code
_entity_poly.pdbx_strand_id
1 'polypeptide(L)'
;MDDRPGADTRSVTRTLGLMLLVVPLLIGGYLFVQQSKTSGPGAPAYTQAVTQAQGVVAATNFEAMASVLQGWYASSGTYAGAVLPPGSGVSLVRADATSFCLETIGSATPTMHETGPSGTPQPGAC
;
A
#
# COMPACT_ATOMS: atom_id res chain seq x y z
N MET A 1 50.60 61.26 -7.49
CA MET A 1 49.51 60.86 -8.36
C MET A 1 49.21 59.41 -8.07
N ASP A 2 48.30 59.19 -7.08
CA ASP A 2 47.90 57.86 -6.62
C ASP A 2 46.41 57.70 -6.94
N ASP A 3 46.12 57.01 -8.04
CA ASP A 3 44.80 56.53 -8.33
C ASP A 3 44.62 55.13 -7.75
N ARG A 4 43.87 55.06 -6.65
CA ARG A 4 43.39 53.81 -6.08
C ARG A 4 41.97 53.53 -6.57
N PRO A 5 41.72 52.52 -7.41
CA PRO A 5 40.41 51.97 -7.57
C PRO A 5 40.20 50.87 -6.52
N GLY A 6 39.69 51.26 -5.37
CA GLY A 6 39.39 50.35 -4.30
C GLY A 6 37.92 50.49 -3.86
N ALA A 7 37.00 50.07 -4.66
CA ALA A 7 35.64 49.91 -4.18
C ALA A 7 34.79 49.18 -5.23
N ASP A 8 34.76 47.85 -5.21
CA ASP A 8 33.57 47.15 -5.77
C ASP A 8 33.54 45.65 -5.46
N THR A 9 34.61 45.11 -4.83
CA THR A 9 34.66 43.68 -4.52
C THR A 9 33.66 43.25 -3.43
N ARG A 10 33.16 44.15 -2.60
CA ARG A 10 32.19 43.84 -1.53
C ARG A 10 30.76 43.67 -2.02
N SER A 11 30.40 44.29 -3.11
CA SER A 11 29.06 44.19 -3.70
C SER A 11 28.87 42.87 -4.47
N VAL A 12 29.91 42.46 -5.19
CA VAL A 12 29.89 41.22 -5.98
C VAL A 12 29.83 39.96 -5.10
N THR A 13 30.52 39.98 -3.96
CA THR A 13 30.52 38.83 -3.04
C THR A 13 29.17 38.64 -2.33
N ARG A 14 28.44 39.73 -2.06
CA ARG A 14 27.11 39.66 -1.47
C ARG A 14 26.04 39.14 -2.45
N THR A 15 26.10 39.57 -3.67
CA THR A 15 25.18 39.09 -4.73
C THR A 15 25.46 37.65 -5.12
N LEU A 16 26.73 37.23 -5.21
CA LEU A 16 27.10 35.84 -5.46
C LEU A 16 26.68 34.91 -4.32
N GLY A 17 26.85 35.31 -3.07
CA GLY A 17 26.43 34.54 -1.91
C GLY A 17 24.93 34.36 -1.82
N LEU A 18 24.14 35.38 -2.16
CA LEU A 18 22.68 35.29 -2.18
C LEU A 18 22.18 34.40 -3.30
N MET A 19 22.74 34.48 -4.49
CA MET A 19 22.41 33.62 -5.62
C MET A 19 22.72 32.13 -5.34
N LEU A 20 23.84 31.85 -4.66
CA LEU A 20 24.24 30.50 -4.29
C LEU A 20 23.28 29.84 -3.27
N LEU A 21 22.52 30.64 -2.54
CA LEU A 21 21.57 30.16 -1.54
C LEU A 21 20.14 30.06 -2.09
N VAL A 22 19.77 30.93 -3.00
CA VAL A 22 18.41 30.97 -3.59
C VAL A 22 18.20 29.84 -4.61
N VAL A 23 19.21 29.54 -5.42
CA VAL A 23 19.10 28.49 -6.45
C VAL A 23 18.78 27.11 -5.86
N PRO A 24 19.50 26.59 -4.86
CA PRO A 24 19.15 25.29 -4.28
C PRO A 24 17.81 25.29 -3.55
N LEU A 25 17.37 26.41 -2.98
CA LEU A 25 16.05 26.52 -2.37
C LEU A 25 14.92 26.45 -3.42
N LEU A 26 15.10 27.08 -4.56
CA LEU A 26 14.13 27.00 -5.65
C LEU A 26 14.06 25.60 -6.26
N ILE A 27 15.21 24.96 -6.46
CA ILE A 27 15.27 23.58 -6.98
C ILE A 27 14.68 22.62 -5.95
N GLY A 28 15.02 22.74 -4.68
CA GLY A 28 14.48 21.91 -3.60
C GLY A 28 12.98 22.08 -3.43
N GLY A 29 12.50 23.34 -3.45
CA GLY A 29 11.06 23.65 -3.41
C GLY A 29 10.30 23.09 -4.61
N TYR A 30 10.87 23.21 -5.81
CA TYR A 30 10.26 22.67 -7.02
C TYR A 30 10.17 21.14 -6.99
N LEU A 31 11.24 20.45 -6.58
CA LEU A 31 11.25 19.00 -6.41
C LEU A 31 10.27 18.54 -5.33
N PHE A 32 10.17 19.28 -4.23
CA PHE A 32 9.22 18.98 -3.16
C PHE A 32 7.76 19.09 -3.64
N VAL A 33 7.42 20.13 -4.41
CA VAL A 33 6.08 20.28 -5.00
C VAL A 33 5.77 19.18 -6.02
N GLN A 34 6.77 18.76 -6.80
CA GLN A 34 6.62 17.63 -7.72
C GLN A 34 6.36 16.32 -6.97
N GLN A 35 7.11 16.05 -5.90
CA GLN A 35 6.92 14.88 -5.05
C GLN A 35 5.53 14.88 -4.38
N SER A 36 5.05 16.03 -3.94
CA SER A 36 3.72 16.16 -3.33
C SER A 36 2.59 15.81 -4.30
N LYS A 37 2.78 16.08 -5.59
CA LYS A 37 1.79 15.73 -6.64
C LYS A 37 1.77 14.24 -6.96
N THR A 38 2.90 13.55 -6.80
CA THR A 38 3.02 12.11 -7.09
C THR A 38 2.78 11.21 -5.88
N SER A 39 2.81 11.76 -4.67
CA SER A 39 2.70 11.00 -3.41
C SER A 39 1.52 11.42 -2.53
N GLY A 40 0.67 12.34 -2.97
CA GLY A 40 -0.51 12.79 -2.23
C GLY A 40 -1.68 11.82 -2.33
N PRO A 41 -2.70 11.94 -1.42
CA PRO A 41 -3.94 11.18 -1.52
C PRO A 41 -4.60 11.41 -2.89
N GLY A 42 -4.82 10.36 -3.66
CA GLY A 42 -5.33 10.42 -5.04
C GLY A 42 -4.26 10.41 -6.13
N ALA A 43 -2.97 10.45 -5.81
CA ALA A 43 -1.93 10.20 -6.78
C ALA A 43 -1.95 8.72 -7.22
N PRO A 44 -1.70 8.39 -8.51
CA PRO A 44 -1.75 7.02 -8.99
C PRO A 44 -0.79 6.08 -8.24
N ALA A 45 0.38 6.57 -7.85
CA ALA A 45 1.34 5.81 -7.05
C ALA A 45 0.82 5.49 -5.63
N TYR A 46 0.10 6.43 -5.00
CA TYR A 46 -0.52 6.21 -3.70
C TYR A 46 -1.65 5.18 -3.78
N THR A 47 -2.50 5.29 -4.80
CA THR A 47 -3.59 4.33 -5.03
C THR A 47 -3.05 2.92 -5.25
N GLN A 48 -1.97 2.77 -6.04
CA GLN A 48 -1.32 1.48 -6.24
C GLN A 48 -0.72 0.92 -4.94
N ALA A 49 -0.04 1.75 -4.15
CA ALA A 49 0.53 1.33 -2.87
C ALA A 49 -0.55 0.87 -1.88
N VAL A 50 -1.67 1.57 -1.80
CA VAL A 50 -2.81 1.19 -0.95
C VAL A 50 -3.43 -0.12 -1.43
N THR A 51 -3.63 -0.29 -2.74
CA THR A 51 -4.18 -1.53 -3.31
C THR A 51 -3.27 -2.72 -3.04
N GLN A 52 -1.96 -2.55 -3.18
CA GLN A 52 -0.99 -3.60 -2.86
C GLN A 52 -1.01 -3.96 -1.37
N ALA A 53 -1.04 -2.95 -0.48
CA ALA A 53 -1.12 -3.19 0.96
C ALA A 53 -2.41 -3.93 1.36
N GLN A 54 -3.54 -3.58 0.77
CA GLN A 54 -4.81 -4.28 0.99
C GLN A 54 -4.76 -5.73 0.49
N GLY A 55 -4.11 -5.97 -0.64
CA GLY A 55 -3.92 -7.32 -1.17
C GLY A 55 -3.09 -8.21 -0.23
N VAL A 56 -2.05 -7.68 0.38
CA VAL A 56 -1.22 -8.41 1.35
C VAL A 56 -2.01 -8.75 2.62
N VAL A 57 -2.77 -7.80 3.15
CA VAL A 57 -3.62 -8.04 4.34
C VAL A 57 -4.69 -9.09 4.04
N ALA A 58 -5.33 -9.02 2.88
CA ALA A 58 -6.31 -10.02 2.47
C ALA A 58 -5.68 -11.42 2.36
N ALA A 59 -4.54 -11.54 1.69
CA ALA A 59 -3.84 -12.81 1.55
C ALA A 59 -3.48 -13.44 2.90
N THR A 60 -3.00 -12.64 3.86
CA THR A 60 -2.70 -13.10 5.22
C THR A 60 -3.95 -13.61 5.95
N ASN A 61 -5.08 -12.91 5.78
CA ASN A 61 -6.35 -13.32 6.38
C ASN A 61 -6.87 -14.62 5.77
N PHE A 62 -6.77 -14.79 4.46
CA PHE A 62 -7.15 -16.04 3.78
C PHE A 62 -6.31 -17.22 4.28
N GLU A 63 -4.99 -17.09 4.33
CA GLU A 63 -4.09 -18.13 4.80
C GLU A 63 -4.39 -18.56 6.25
N ALA A 64 -4.61 -17.58 7.13
CA ALA A 64 -4.98 -17.86 8.51
C ALA A 64 -6.30 -18.63 8.61
N MET A 65 -7.33 -18.23 7.86
CA MET A 65 -8.64 -18.88 7.89
C MET A 65 -8.65 -20.22 7.16
N ALA A 66 -7.90 -20.38 6.09
CA ALA A 66 -7.69 -21.69 5.45
C ALA A 66 -7.05 -22.68 6.43
N SER A 67 -6.09 -22.24 7.25
CA SER A 67 -5.51 -23.07 8.31
C SER A 67 -6.53 -23.51 9.36
N VAL A 68 -7.43 -22.61 9.78
CA VAL A 68 -8.53 -22.94 10.70
C VAL A 68 -9.46 -23.99 10.10
N LEU A 69 -9.82 -23.84 8.82
CA LEU A 69 -10.66 -24.80 8.10
C LEU A 69 -9.99 -26.16 7.91
N GLN A 70 -8.69 -26.18 7.66
CA GLN A 70 -7.92 -27.43 7.62
C GLN A 70 -7.91 -28.15 8.99
N GLY A 71 -7.76 -27.41 10.08
CA GLY A 71 -7.92 -27.94 11.43
C GLY A 71 -9.31 -28.52 11.68
N TRP A 72 -10.36 -27.85 11.22
CA TRP A 72 -11.73 -28.36 11.28
C TRP A 72 -11.85 -29.67 10.48
N TYR A 73 -11.35 -29.69 9.24
CA TYR A 73 -11.39 -30.87 8.39
C TYR A 73 -10.65 -32.06 9.01
N ALA A 74 -9.51 -31.83 9.63
CA ALA A 74 -8.75 -32.87 10.29
C ALA A 74 -9.53 -33.55 11.45
N SER A 75 -10.44 -32.82 12.09
CA SER A 75 -11.25 -33.35 13.20
C SER A 75 -12.60 -33.92 12.77
N SER A 76 -13.22 -33.35 11.71
CA SER A 76 -14.58 -33.68 11.27
C SER A 76 -14.64 -34.50 9.96
N GLY A 77 -13.55 -34.52 9.18
CA GLY A 77 -13.48 -35.17 7.88
C GLY A 77 -14.25 -34.43 6.76
N THR A 78 -14.75 -33.22 7.04
CA THR A 78 -15.53 -32.42 6.09
C THR A 78 -15.40 -30.93 6.40
N TYR A 79 -15.51 -30.08 5.40
CA TYR A 79 -15.64 -28.63 5.62
C TYR A 79 -17.09 -28.20 5.89
N ALA A 80 -18.07 -29.06 5.58
CA ALA A 80 -19.46 -28.76 5.82
C ALA A 80 -19.71 -28.49 7.31
N GLY A 81 -20.40 -27.38 7.60
CA GLY A 81 -20.70 -26.95 8.96
C GLY A 81 -19.56 -26.22 9.67
N ALA A 82 -18.43 -25.98 9.01
CA ALA A 82 -17.36 -25.17 9.57
C ALA A 82 -17.82 -23.72 9.82
N VAL A 83 -17.31 -23.12 10.88
CA VAL A 83 -17.61 -21.74 11.26
C VAL A 83 -16.29 -21.00 11.48
N LEU A 84 -16.16 -19.82 10.91
CA LEU A 84 -15.01 -18.97 11.14
C LEU A 84 -15.15 -18.13 12.40
N PRO A 85 -14.03 -17.80 13.06
CA PRO A 85 -14.04 -16.88 14.20
C PRO A 85 -14.48 -15.47 13.74
N PRO A 86 -15.23 -14.74 14.55
CA PRO A 86 -15.65 -13.38 14.23
C PRO A 86 -14.43 -12.45 14.13
N GLY A 87 -14.52 -11.46 13.25
CA GLY A 87 -13.45 -10.48 13.05
C GLY A 87 -12.29 -10.94 12.17
N SER A 88 -12.40 -12.07 11.50
CA SER A 88 -11.37 -12.63 10.62
C SER A 88 -11.11 -11.80 9.35
N GLY A 89 -11.97 -10.83 9.02
CA GLY A 89 -11.86 -10.04 7.78
C GLY A 89 -12.26 -10.79 6.51
N VAL A 90 -12.63 -12.07 6.64
CA VAL A 90 -13.14 -12.92 5.56
C VAL A 90 -14.38 -13.66 5.99
N SER A 91 -15.25 -14.02 5.04
CA SER A 91 -16.43 -14.84 5.25
C SER A 91 -16.30 -16.19 4.57
N LEU A 92 -16.86 -17.21 5.17
CA LEU A 92 -17.04 -18.52 4.55
C LEU A 92 -18.33 -18.52 3.75
N VAL A 93 -18.24 -18.37 2.43
CA VAL A 93 -19.41 -18.28 1.53
C VAL A 93 -19.95 -19.67 1.21
N ARG A 94 -19.06 -20.64 1.06
CA ARG A 94 -19.40 -22.03 0.77
C ARG A 94 -18.45 -22.97 1.50
N ALA A 95 -19.01 -24.07 2.01
CA ALA A 95 -18.25 -25.17 2.57
C ALA A 95 -18.96 -26.49 2.26
N ASP A 96 -18.30 -27.33 1.50
CA ASP A 96 -18.77 -28.66 1.09
C ASP A 96 -18.00 -29.76 1.84
N ALA A 97 -18.21 -31.01 1.43
CA ALA A 97 -17.48 -32.11 2.05
C ALA A 97 -15.96 -32.01 1.86
N THR A 98 -15.50 -31.50 0.71
CA THR A 98 -14.09 -31.51 0.32
C THR A 98 -13.52 -30.16 -0.10
N SER A 99 -14.35 -29.13 -0.18
CA SER A 99 -13.95 -27.80 -0.64
C SER A 99 -14.61 -26.67 0.17
N PHE A 100 -14.02 -25.49 0.12
CA PHE A 100 -14.61 -24.28 0.70
C PHE A 100 -14.30 -23.07 -0.19
N CYS A 101 -15.04 -21.99 0.00
CA CYS A 101 -14.76 -20.70 -0.60
C CYS A 101 -14.85 -19.60 0.43
N LEU A 102 -13.75 -18.87 0.57
CA LEU A 102 -13.61 -17.68 1.43
C LEU A 102 -13.70 -16.42 0.61
N GLU A 103 -14.30 -15.37 1.15
CA GLU A 103 -14.42 -14.07 0.50
C GLU A 103 -14.11 -12.94 1.49
N THR A 104 -13.48 -11.85 1.04
CA THR A 104 -13.23 -10.67 1.87
C THR A 104 -14.52 -10.00 2.30
N ILE A 105 -14.60 -9.62 3.59
CA ILE A 105 -15.73 -8.88 4.13
C ILE A 105 -15.50 -7.37 3.99
N GLY A 106 -16.55 -6.64 3.63
CA GLY A 106 -16.57 -5.19 3.64
C GLY A 106 -16.36 -4.55 2.27
N SER A 107 -16.05 -3.26 2.28
CA SER A 107 -15.87 -2.45 1.07
C SER A 107 -14.47 -2.57 0.45
N ALA A 108 -13.76 -3.66 0.72
CA ALA A 108 -12.49 -3.92 0.06
C ALA A 108 -12.72 -4.03 -1.45
N THR A 109 -12.13 -3.13 -2.20
CA THR A 109 -12.18 -3.15 -3.67
C THR A 109 -10.75 -3.37 -4.20
N PRO A 110 -10.52 -4.40 -4.98
CA PRO A 110 -11.49 -5.40 -5.43
C PRO A 110 -11.86 -6.43 -4.34
N THR A 111 -13.06 -6.98 -4.41
CA THR A 111 -13.41 -8.18 -3.65
C THR A 111 -12.45 -9.29 -4.02
N MET A 112 -11.96 -10.02 -3.04
CA MET A 112 -11.05 -11.14 -3.23
C MET A 112 -11.70 -12.42 -2.72
N HIS A 113 -11.42 -13.54 -3.36
CA HIS A 113 -11.86 -14.85 -2.90
C HIS A 113 -10.73 -15.87 -2.96
N GLU A 114 -10.86 -16.93 -2.18
CA GLU A 114 -9.98 -18.09 -2.22
C GLU A 114 -10.79 -19.38 -2.14
N THR A 115 -10.54 -20.30 -3.07
CA THR A 115 -11.17 -21.63 -3.06
C THR A 115 -10.18 -22.65 -2.52
N GLY A 116 -10.51 -23.26 -1.38
CA GLY A 116 -9.66 -24.26 -0.74
C GLY A 116 -10.02 -25.70 -1.09
N PRO A 117 -9.12 -26.63 -0.74
CA PRO A 117 -8.00 -26.53 0.24
C PRO A 117 -6.67 -25.97 -0.28
N SER A 118 -6.45 -25.83 -1.56
CA SER A 118 -5.14 -25.49 -2.14
C SER A 118 -5.21 -24.33 -3.14
N GLY A 119 -6.21 -23.48 -3.02
CA GLY A 119 -6.35 -22.28 -3.84
C GLY A 119 -5.37 -21.17 -3.45
N THR A 120 -5.38 -20.13 -4.25
CA THR A 120 -4.71 -18.86 -3.98
C THR A 120 -5.72 -17.73 -4.07
N PRO A 121 -5.55 -16.65 -3.31
CA PRO A 121 -6.44 -15.50 -3.39
C PRO A 121 -6.50 -14.93 -4.80
N GLN A 122 -7.71 -14.72 -5.31
CA GLN A 122 -7.98 -14.16 -6.62
C GLN A 122 -9.02 -13.05 -6.56
N PRO A 123 -8.98 -12.08 -7.50
CA PRO A 123 -10.03 -11.06 -7.61
C PRO A 123 -11.38 -11.69 -8.00
N GLY A 124 -12.44 -11.17 -7.41
CA GLY A 124 -13.81 -11.61 -7.67
C GLY A 124 -14.47 -12.20 -6.44
N ALA A 125 -15.74 -12.56 -6.59
CA ALA A 125 -16.54 -13.23 -5.58
C ALA A 125 -16.45 -14.76 -5.72
N CYS A 126 -16.78 -15.47 -4.66
CA CYS A 126 -17.08 -16.90 -4.74
C CYS A 126 -18.27 -17.16 -5.68
#